data_0ccda544ef4dbc6a989cd449898ae1df
#
_entry.id   0ccda544ef4dbc6a989cd449898ae1df
#
_cell.length_a   1.000
_cell.length_b   1.000
_cell.length_c   1.000
_cell.angle_alpha   90.00
_cell.angle_beta   90.00
_cell.angle_gamma   90.00
#
_symmetry.space_group_name_H-M   'P 1'
#
loop_
_entity.id
_entity.type
_entity.pdbx_description
1 polymer ?
#
loop_
_entity_poly.entity_id
_entity_poly.type
_entity_poly.pdbx_seq_one_letter_code
_entity_poly.pdbx_strand_id
1 'polypeptide(L)'
;YYSMSYMYDELLALDAGTWFNQSSLEQARPNFEPASPSNPMGQHQYVSALSDQIAFAEGKILKRNSQGERIYSITGKWDANNPYDCLTYNLEYEPDPQDTGNRPGVYIEFKESWLNPKDFEHRVYQELDRLGWNIITKPCDGVPNYKDGKVNVGNSNGKVVLQTFSLESLRRTADEFQGKIPMCFLLWEGKGATDLKFNTPQGYADFINMALEYKAHIIGPSIAGAPNNYGELDAPWQAYLIARSGMLNHPYSFDSYAQMGKYMGQYNFGNPTQFDDLLGVTVNGKLWTVYLDGLFTNRSELTLRYLIENGFRCNPQFGNEYAPAYVPDPLKTLERLGY
;
A
#
# COMPACT_ATOMS: atom_id res chain seq x y z
N TYR A 1 12.24 -8.98 19.16
CA TYR A 1 11.64 -7.78 19.75
C TYR A 1 10.46 -7.37 18.90
N TYR A 2 9.30 -7.11 19.53
CA TYR A 2 8.06 -6.79 18.86
C TYR A 2 7.65 -5.35 19.21
N SER A 3 7.02 -4.64 18.30
CA SER A 3 6.58 -3.24 18.51
C SER A 3 5.70 -3.09 19.76
N MET A 4 4.85 -4.09 20.05
CA MET A 4 4.02 -4.11 21.25
C MET A 4 4.79 -4.19 22.58
N SER A 5 6.11 -4.40 22.55
CA SER A 5 6.97 -4.44 23.74
C SER A 5 7.56 -3.06 24.09
N TYR A 6 7.21 -2.04 23.34
CA TYR A 6 7.73 -0.67 23.48
C TYR A 6 6.58 0.32 23.73
N MET A 7 6.89 1.40 24.42
CA MET A 7 6.00 2.54 24.50
C MET A 7 5.92 3.25 23.13
N TYR A 8 4.83 3.93 22.88
CA TYR A 8 4.61 4.56 21.57
C TYR A 8 5.62 5.67 21.26
N ASP A 9 6.01 6.46 22.26
CA ASP A 9 7.05 7.48 22.14
C ASP A 9 8.44 6.89 21.87
N GLU A 10 8.76 5.72 22.44
CA GLU A 10 9.98 5.00 22.09
C GLU A 10 9.99 4.59 20.61
N LEU A 11 8.85 4.09 20.10
CA LEU A 11 8.71 3.74 18.69
C LEU A 11 8.81 4.95 17.77
N LEU A 12 8.22 6.08 18.17
CA LEU A 12 8.27 7.34 17.41
C LEU A 12 9.68 7.91 17.29
N ALA A 13 10.59 7.58 18.21
CA ALA A 13 11.98 8.04 18.21
C ALA A 13 12.91 7.13 17.40
N LEU A 14 12.46 5.94 16.96
CA LEU A 14 13.31 5.00 16.23
C LEU A 14 13.60 5.51 14.81
N ASP A 15 14.86 5.31 14.38
CA ASP A 15 15.30 5.50 13.02
C ASP A 15 15.03 4.22 12.19
N ALA A 16 14.15 4.33 11.22
CA ALA A 16 13.82 3.25 10.30
C ALA A 16 14.71 3.22 9.04
N GLY A 17 15.50 4.28 8.78
CA GLY A 17 16.21 4.45 7.53
C GLY A 17 17.68 4.03 7.54
N THR A 18 18.39 4.25 8.63
CA THR A 18 19.83 4.00 8.67
C THR A 18 20.20 2.55 8.34
N TRP A 19 19.56 1.59 8.97
CA TRP A 19 19.82 0.17 8.71
C TRP A 19 19.51 -0.23 7.27
N PHE A 20 18.43 0.29 6.70
CA PHE A 20 18.01 0.02 5.34
C PHE A 20 19.04 0.54 4.33
N ASN A 21 19.48 1.78 4.48
CA ASN A 21 20.47 2.39 3.60
C ASN A 21 21.86 1.75 3.73
N GLN A 22 22.16 1.09 4.85
CA GLN A 22 23.42 0.37 5.06
C GLN A 22 23.39 -1.09 4.60
N SER A 23 22.25 -1.77 4.71
CA SER A 23 22.13 -3.21 4.45
C SER A 23 21.50 -3.54 3.10
N SER A 24 20.75 -2.63 2.51
CA SER A 24 20.07 -2.83 1.22
C SER A 24 20.64 -1.90 0.15
N LEU A 25 21.94 -2.05 -0.15
CA LEU A 25 22.69 -1.13 -1.03
C LEU A 25 22.06 -0.93 -2.41
N GLU A 26 21.35 -1.92 -2.92
CA GLU A 26 20.64 -1.82 -4.20
C GLU A 26 19.45 -0.85 -4.18
N GLN A 27 18.90 -0.63 -3.00
CA GLN A 27 17.78 0.25 -2.76
C GLN A 27 18.15 1.45 -1.91
N ALA A 28 19.40 1.50 -1.46
CA ALA A 28 19.91 2.56 -0.60
C ALA A 28 19.81 3.92 -1.30
N ARG A 29 19.47 4.91 -0.53
CA ARG A 29 19.44 6.30 -0.98
C ARG A 29 20.87 6.83 -1.13
N PRO A 30 21.25 7.33 -2.29
CA PRO A 30 22.54 7.98 -2.44
C PRO A 30 22.69 9.17 -1.48
N ASN A 31 23.84 9.28 -0.84
CA ASN A 31 24.14 10.38 0.08
C ASN A 31 23.21 10.47 1.31
N PHE A 32 22.69 9.34 1.77
CA PHE A 32 21.95 9.30 3.02
C PHE A 32 22.88 9.61 4.19
N GLU A 33 22.63 10.72 4.87
CA GLU A 33 23.31 11.16 6.08
C GLU A 33 22.34 11.13 7.25
N PRO A 34 22.38 10.10 8.10
CA PRO A 34 21.45 10.02 9.22
C PRO A 34 21.67 11.15 10.21
N ALA A 35 20.61 11.55 10.88
CA ALA A 35 20.71 12.45 12.00
C ALA A 35 21.53 11.83 13.13
N SER A 36 22.34 12.64 13.76
CA SER A 36 23.22 12.25 14.87
C SER A 36 23.45 13.44 15.80
N PRO A 37 24.04 13.22 16.98
CA PRO A 37 24.42 14.34 17.86
C PRO A 37 25.34 15.38 17.19
N SER A 38 26.15 14.97 16.22
CA SER A 38 27.01 15.86 15.45
C SER A 38 26.35 16.46 14.21
N ASN A 39 25.20 15.89 13.77
CA ASN A 39 24.41 16.36 12.66
C ASN A 39 22.91 16.26 13.00
N PRO A 40 22.39 17.10 13.92
CA PRO A 40 21.01 16.99 14.40
C PRO A 40 19.98 17.29 13.30
N MET A 41 20.36 18.01 12.26
CA MET A 41 19.50 18.30 11.11
C MET A 41 19.69 17.31 9.96
N GLY A 42 20.40 16.21 10.19
CA GLY A 42 20.50 15.12 9.25
C GLY A 42 19.15 14.44 8.98
N GLN A 43 19.15 13.48 8.09
CA GLN A 43 17.94 12.81 7.63
C GLN A 43 17.38 11.89 8.72
N HIS A 44 16.19 12.22 9.22
CA HIS A 44 15.42 11.40 10.14
C HIS A 44 14.37 10.62 9.36
N GLN A 45 14.55 9.33 9.24
CA GLN A 45 13.52 8.41 8.73
C GLN A 45 12.87 7.70 9.92
N TYR A 46 11.98 8.40 10.59
CA TYR A 46 11.24 7.83 11.72
C TYR A 46 10.34 6.67 11.30
N VAL A 47 10.06 5.77 12.25
CA VAL A 47 8.93 4.85 12.09
C VAL A 47 7.66 5.67 11.97
N SER A 48 6.98 5.55 10.83
CA SER A 48 5.78 6.32 10.53
C SER A 48 4.58 5.77 11.30
N ALA A 49 3.85 6.64 11.97
CA ALA A 49 2.52 6.34 12.47
C ALA A 49 1.48 6.41 11.33
N LEU A 50 0.30 5.82 11.52
CA LEU A 50 -0.79 5.94 10.55
C LEU A 50 -1.18 7.42 10.31
N SER A 51 -1.17 8.22 11.35
CA SER A 51 -1.40 9.67 11.27
C SER A 51 -0.35 10.39 10.41
N ASP A 52 0.92 9.94 10.42
CA ASP A 52 1.96 10.50 9.55
C ASP A 52 1.64 10.23 8.08
N GLN A 53 1.27 8.98 7.75
CA GLN A 53 0.93 8.59 6.38
C GLN A 53 -0.27 9.40 5.86
N ILE A 54 -1.27 9.60 6.70
CA ILE A 54 -2.45 10.41 6.36
C ILE A 54 -2.07 11.88 6.19
N ALA A 55 -1.26 12.43 7.09
CA ALA A 55 -0.78 13.81 6.98
C ALA A 55 0.00 14.03 5.68
N PHE A 56 0.89 13.11 5.30
CA PHE A 56 1.61 13.19 4.02
C PHE A 56 0.66 13.12 2.82
N ALA A 57 -0.34 12.25 2.87
CA ALA A 57 -1.37 12.17 1.83
C ALA A 57 -2.20 13.47 1.73
N GLU A 58 -2.27 14.25 2.80
CA GLU A 58 -2.93 15.56 2.84
C GLU A 58 -2.01 16.74 2.46
N GLY A 59 -0.77 16.48 2.06
CA GLY A 59 0.20 17.52 1.70
C GLY A 59 0.82 18.22 2.93
N LYS A 60 1.02 17.47 4.01
CA LYS A 60 1.66 17.94 5.24
C LYS A 60 2.96 17.18 5.49
N ILE A 61 3.85 17.76 6.27
CA ILE A 61 5.09 17.16 6.74
C ILE A 61 5.14 17.16 8.26
N LEU A 62 6.06 16.36 8.84
CA LEU A 62 6.32 16.37 10.26
C LEU A 62 6.86 17.73 10.70
N LYS A 63 6.25 18.32 11.71
CA LYS A 63 6.82 19.48 12.37
C LYS A 63 7.97 19.04 13.28
N ARG A 64 9.09 19.74 13.21
CA ARG A 64 10.32 19.41 13.93
C ARG A 64 10.77 20.58 14.81
N ASN A 65 11.42 20.25 15.92
CA ASN A 65 12.09 21.22 16.76
C ASN A 65 13.46 21.60 16.17
N SER A 66 14.19 22.48 16.87
CA SER A 66 15.52 22.93 16.46
C SER A 66 16.60 21.84 16.46
N GLN A 67 16.34 20.71 17.09
CA GLN A 67 17.20 19.53 17.10
C GLN A 67 16.83 18.53 15.98
N GLY A 68 15.82 18.83 15.16
CA GLY A 68 15.37 17.95 14.10
C GLY A 68 14.42 16.84 14.56
N GLU A 69 14.04 16.81 15.84
CA GLU A 69 13.14 15.81 16.40
C GLU A 69 11.68 16.16 16.11
N ARG A 70 10.82 15.15 15.94
CA ARG A 70 9.38 15.37 15.76
C ARG A 70 8.77 15.99 17.01
N ILE A 71 7.78 16.83 16.82
CA ILE A 71 7.03 17.46 17.90
C ILE A 71 5.75 16.69 18.15
N TYR A 72 5.47 16.37 19.40
CA TYR A 72 4.22 15.82 19.85
C TYR A 72 3.93 16.20 21.30
N SER A 73 2.68 16.08 21.71
CA SER A 73 2.25 16.22 23.10
C SER A 73 1.51 14.95 23.54
N ILE A 74 1.59 14.66 24.83
CA ILE A 74 0.91 13.51 25.42
C ILE A 74 -0.21 14.03 26.31
N THR A 75 -1.41 13.50 26.11
CA THR A 75 -2.55 13.74 26.99
C THR A 75 -3.02 12.43 27.61
N GLY A 76 -3.70 12.53 28.74
CA GLY A 76 -4.09 11.36 29.53
C GLY A 76 -3.17 11.12 30.71
N LYS A 77 -3.39 10.03 31.42
CA LYS A 77 -2.60 9.61 32.56
C LYS A 77 -2.36 8.11 32.48
N TRP A 78 -1.12 7.69 32.68
CA TRP A 78 -0.78 6.28 32.66
C TRP A 78 -1.64 5.46 33.60
N ASP A 79 -2.24 4.39 33.06
CA ASP A 79 -3.03 3.40 33.80
C ASP A 79 -2.60 1.98 33.37
N ALA A 80 -1.99 1.26 34.29
CA ALA A 80 -1.53 -0.11 34.07
C ALA A 80 -2.68 -1.10 33.79
N ASN A 81 -3.92 -0.77 34.18
CA ASN A 81 -5.09 -1.61 33.91
C ASN A 81 -5.71 -1.33 32.54
N ASN A 82 -5.35 -0.22 31.91
CA ASN A 82 -5.78 0.15 30.56
C ASN A 82 -4.61 0.75 29.75
N PRO A 83 -3.55 -0.02 29.51
CA PRO A 83 -2.29 0.51 28.94
C PRO A 83 -2.43 0.99 27.49
N TYR A 84 -3.46 0.57 26.79
CA TYR A 84 -3.64 0.89 25.35
C TYR A 84 -4.40 2.18 25.09
N ASP A 85 -5.22 2.65 26.05
CA ASP A 85 -6.15 3.77 25.83
C ASP A 85 -5.95 4.92 26.83
N CYS A 86 -5.00 4.79 27.74
CA CYS A 86 -4.79 5.77 28.80
C CYS A 86 -4.01 7.01 28.37
N LEU A 87 -3.25 6.91 27.28
CA LEU A 87 -2.46 8.01 26.73
C LEU A 87 -2.83 8.27 25.27
N THR A 88 -2.92 9.55 24.92
CA THR A 88 -3.06 9.98 23.52
C THR A 88 -1.85 10.80 23.11
N TYR A 89 -1.21 10.40 22.03
CA TYR A 89 -0.10 11.11 21.42
C TYR A 89 -0.62 12.00 20.29
N ASN A 90 -0.49 13.30 20.47
CA ASN A 90 -0.92 14.29 19.50
C ASN A 90 0.30 14.76 18.71
N LEU A 91 0.52 14.16 17.54
CA LEU A 91 1.62 14.49 16.65
C LEU A 91 1.33 15.80 15.92
N GLU A 92 2.36 16.63 15.75
CA GLU A 92 2.23 17.92 15.08
C GLU A 92 2.74 17.85 13.64
N TYR A 93 2.01 18.50 12.76
CA TYR A 93 2.31 18.60 11.34
C TYR A 93 2.25 20.05 10.89
N GLU A 94 2.94 20.34 9.78
CA GLU A 94 2.88 21.62 9.11
C GLU A 94 2.63 21.42 7.61
N PRO A 95 2.10 22.43 6.90
CA PRO A 95 1.94 22.33 5.45
C PRO A 95 3.27 22.05 4.76
N ASP A 96 3.30 21.11 3.80
CA ASP A 96 4.46 20.91 2.94
C ASP A 96 4.63 22.13 2.02
N PRO A 97 5.72 22.89 2.12
CA PRO A 97 5.93 24.07 1.28
C PRO A 97 6.10 23.71 -0.21
N GLN A 98 6.27 22.43 -0.52
CA GLN A 98 6.40 21.92 -1.88
C GLN A 98 5.20 21.05 -2.29
N ASP A 99 4.09 21.16 -1.59
CA ASP A 99 2.88 20.42 -1.91
C ASP A 99 2.42 20.71 -3.35
N THR A 100 2.31 19.65 -4.13
CA THR A 100 1.87 19.73 -5.54
C THR A 100 0.35 19.63 -5.71
N GLY A 101 -0.39 19.51 -4.61
CA GLY A 101 -1.83 19.23 -4.63
C GLY A 101 -2.20 17.77 -4.91
N ASN A 102 -1.23 16.88 -5.09
CA ASN A 102 -1.51 15.46 -5.23
C ASN A 102 -2.02 14.89 -3.90
N ARG A 103 -3.07 14.09 -3.96
CA ARG A 103 -3.74 13.51 -2.78
C ARG A 103 -3.83 11.98 -2.93
N PRO A 104 -2.73 11.26 -2.64
CA PRO A 104 -2.72 9.80 -2.71
C PRO A 104 -3.63 9.19 -1.64
N GLY A 105 -4.01 7.95 -1.84
CA GLY A 105 -4.63 7.15 -0.78
C GLY A 105 -3.59 6.46 0.10
N VAL A 106 -4.07 5.77 1.13
CA VAL A 106 -3.25 4.97 2.03
C VAL A 106 -3.66 3.51 1.91
N TYR A 107 -2.68 2.64 1.69
CA TYR A 107 -2.88 1.19 1.62
C TYR A 107 -2.27 0.57 2.89
N ILE A 108 -3.10 0.11 3.82
CA ILE A 108 -2.71 -0.25 5.19
C ILE A 108 -2.62 -1.76 5.33
N GLU A 109 -1.45 -2.28 5.63
CA GLU A 109 -1.24 -3.70 5.89
C GLU A 109 -1.30 -4.04 7.38
N PHE A 110 -2.18 -4.99 7.73
CA PHE A 110 -2.27 -5.58 9.06
C PHE A 110 -1.31 -6.77 9.15
N LYS A 111 -0.07 -6.49 9.57
CA LYS A 111 0.96 -7.52 9.72
C LYS A 111 0.83 -8.28 11.03
N GLU A 112 1.28 -9.54 11.01
CA GLU A 112 1.45 -10.38 12.21
C GLU A 112 0.21 -10.34 13.13
N SER A 113 -0.98 -10.45 12.54
CA SER A 113 -2.25 -10.24 13.26
C SER A 113 -2.44 -11.18 14.46
N TRP A 114 -1.72 -12.31 14.51
CA TRP A 114 -1.69 -13.22 15.65
C TRP A 114 -0.95 -12.62 16.87
N LEU A 115 -0.12 -11.59 16.67
CA LEU A 115 0.53 -10.82 17.74
C LEU A 115 -0.30 -9.60 18.16
N ASN A 116 -1.19 -9.13 17.30
CA ASN A 116 -2.00 -7.96 17.57
C ASN A 116 -3.09 -8.28 18.61
N PRO A 117 -3.49 -7.30 19.41
CA PRO A 117 -4.69 -7.41 20.25
C PRO A 117 -5.91 -7.85 19.41
N LYS A 118 -6.84 -8.57 20.03
CA LYS A 118 -8.04 -9.08 19.34
C LYS A 118 -8.96 -7.97 18.79
N ASP A 119 -8.86 -6.78 19.35
CA ASP A 119 -9.59 -5.57 18.95
C ASP A 119 -8.77 -4.65 18.03
N PHE A 120 -7.67 -5.14 17.45
CA PHE A 120 -6.77 -4.33 16.62
C PHE A 120 -7.49 -3.69 15.43
N GLU A 121 -8.30 -4.46 14.71
CA GLU A 121 -9.05 -3.96 13.55
C GLU A 121 -10.07 -2.90 13.95
N HIS A 122 -10.70 -3.05 15.13
CA HIS A 122 -11.57 -2.03 15.71
C HIS A 122 -10.79 -0.75 16.05
N ARG A 123 -9.59 -0.85 16.60
CA ARG A 123 -8.73 0.31 16.88
C ARG A 123 -8.34 1.05 15.60
N VAL A 124 -8.06 0.32 14.52
CA VAL A 124 -7.81 0.95 13.22
C VAL A 124 -9.05 1.68 12.70
N TYR A 125 -10.24 1.09 12.87
CA TYR A 125 -11.49 1.76 12.52
C TYR A 125 -11.66 3.09 13.28
N GLN A 126 -11.43 3.06 14.59
CA GLN A 126 -11.52 4.27 15.45
C GLN A 126 -10.46 5.32 15.07
N GLU A 127 -9.23 4.89 14.79
CA GLU A 127 -8.14 5.80 14.40
C GLU A 127 -8.40 6.46 13.04
N LEU A 128 -8.88 5.71 12.06
CA LEU A 128 -9.32 6.25 10.78
C LEU A 128 -10.47 7.25 10.95
N ASP A 129 -11.40 6.98 11.88
CA ASP A 129 -12.50 7.88 12.18
C ASP A 129 -12.00 9.17 12.84
N ARG A 130 -11.11 9.05 13.81
CA ARG A 130 -10.47 10.18 14.50
C ARG A 130 -9.71 11.09 13.53
N LEU A 131 -9.00 10.48 12.56
CA LEU A 131 -8.23 11.20 11.55
C LEU A 131 -9.07 11.73 10.39
N GLY A 132 -10.36 11.42 10.35
CA GLY A 132 -11.26 11.88 9.29
C GLY A 132 -11.18 11.07 7.99
N TRP A 133 -10.54 9.91 8.03
CA TRP A 133 -10.28 9.05 6.87
C TRP A 133 -11.09 7.75 6.86
N ASN A 134 -12.01 7.59 7.79
CA ASN A 134 -12.95 6.48 7.74
C ASN A 134 -14.02 6.73 6.68
N ILE A 135 -13.87 6.14 5.50
CA ILE A 135 -14.80 6.34 4.37
C ILE A 135 -16.21 5.81 4.63
N ILE A 136 -16.42 5.03 5.71
CA ILE A 136 -17.74 4.55 6.11
C ILE A 136 -18.51 5.65 6.84
N THR A 137 -17.86 6.34 7.75
CA THR A 137 -18.46 7.41 8.58
C THR A 137 -18.32 8.78 7.95
N LYS A 138 -17.28 8.94 7.12
CA LYS A 138 -16.93 10.20 6.43
C LYS A 138 -16.65 9.90 4.95
N PRO A 139 -17.68 9.55 4.18
CA PRO A 139 -17.52 9.26 2.75
C PRO A 139 -17.09 10.52 2.01
N CYS A 140 -16.29 10.33 0.95
CA CYS A 140 -15.96 11.43 0.05
C CYS A 140 -17.15 11.75 -0.84
N ASP A 141 -17.58 13.01 -0.81
CA ASP A 141 -18.66 13.49 -1.66
C ASP A 141 -18.32 13.35 -3.15
N GLY A 142 -19.24 12.78 -3.92
CA GLY A 142 -19.12 12.62 -5.35
C GLY A 142 -18.23 11.47 -5.84
N VAL A 143 -17.63 10.70 -4.94
CA VAL A 143 -16.82 9.53 -5.32
C VAL A 143 -17.43 8.28 -4.68
N PRO A 144 -18.18 7.47 -5.43
CA PRO A 144 -18.76 6.25 -4.89
C PRO A 144 -17.67 5.22 -4.55
N ASN A 145 -17.84 4.50 -3.44
CA ASN A 145 -16.96 3.38 -3.05
C ASN A 145 -17.00 2.23 -4.06
N TYR A 146 -18.07 2.17 -4.88
CA TYR A 146 -18.24 1.21 -5.96
C TYR A 146 -18.53 1.94 -7.26
N LYS A 147 -17.86 1.53 -8.31
CA LYS A 147 -18.11 1.98 -9.68
C LYS A 147 -18.15 0.76 -10.59
N ASP A 148 -19.21 0.66 -11.40
CA ASP A 148 -19.40 -0.44 -12.35
C ASP A 148 -19.31 -1.84 -11.69
N GLY A 149 -19.83 -1.97 -10.47
CA GLY A 149 -19.84 -3.21 -9.71
C GLY A 149 -18.51 -3.60 -9.06
N LYS A 150 -17.48 -2.75 -9.19
CA LYS A 150 -16.16 -2.95 -8.58
C LYS A 150 -15.88 -1.90 -7.50
N VAL A 151 -15.03 -2.25 -6.54
CA VAL A 151 -14.51 -1.31 -5.56
C VAL A 151 -13.78 -0.19 -6.27
N ASN A 152 -14.15 1.04 -5.96
CA ASN A 152 -13.48 2.21 -6.50
C ASN A 152 -12.24 2.55 -5.66
N VAL A 153 -11.09 2.07 -6.09
CA VAL A 153 -9.77 2.44 -5.52
C VAL A 153 -9.16 3.67 -6.20
N GLY A 154 -9.94 4.34 -7.04
CA GLY A 154 -9.51 5.49 -7.83
C GLY A 154 -9.26 6.76 -7.03
N ASN A 155 -9.16 7.88 -7.73
CA ASN A 155 -8.80 9.19 -7.18
C ASN A 155 -9.91 9.78 -6.29
N SER A 156 -9.79 9.61 -4.98
CA SER A 156 -10.65 10.25 -3.99
C SER A 156 -9.84 10.70 -2.79
N ASN A 157 -10.18 11.83 -2.20
CA ASN A 157 -9.69 12.18 -0.88
C ASN A 157 -10.16 11.13 0.12
N GLY A 158 -9.32 10.77 1.08
CA GLY A 158 -9.67 9.80 2.10
C GLY A 158 -9.83 8.37 1.59
N LYS A 159 -9.26 8.02 0.45
CA LYS A 159 -9.25 6.63 0.00
C LYS A 159 -8.31 5.79 0.85
N VAL A 160 -8.86 4.73 1.37
CA VAL A 160 -8.15 3.75 2.19
C VAL A 160 -8.40 2.38 1.59
N VAL A 161 -7.34 1.59 1.47
CA VAL A 161 -7.41 0.16 1.19
C VAL A 161 -6.73 -0.55 2.35
N LEU A 162 -7.36 -1.59 2.86
CA LEU A 162 -6.78 -2.46 3.89
C LEU A 162 -6.21 -3.72 3.24
N GLN A 163 -5.20 -4.31 3.85
CA GLN A 163 -4.67 -5.60 3.39
C GLN A 163 -4.12 -6.43 4.53
N THR A 164 -4.12 -7.74 4.34
CA THR A 164 -3.51 -8.69 5.27
C THR A 164 -3.17 -10.00 4.58
N PHE A 165 -2.15 -10.69 5.11
CA PHE A 165 -1.87 -12.10 4.80
C PHE A 165 -2.65 -13.08 5.70
N SER A 166 -3.22 -12.58 6.79
CA SER A 166 -3.82 -13.41 7.82
C SER A 166 -5.32 -13.58 7.62
N LEU A 167 -5.77 -14.83 7.52
CA LEU A 167 -7.19 -15.16 7.49
C LEU A 167 -7.93 -14.68 8.74
N GLU A 168 -7.29 -14.74 9.91
CA GLU A 168 -7.90 -14.28 11.15
C GLU A 168 -8.14 -12.77 11.14
N SER A 169 -7.17 -11.99 10.65
CA SER A 169 -7.34 -10.55 10.48
C SER A 169 -8.38 -10.22 9.42
N LEU A 170 -8.43 -10.98 8.33
CA LEU A 170 -9.46 -10.80 7.30
C LEU A 170 -10.88 -11.00 7.88
N ARG A 171 -11.09 -12.02 8.73
CA ARG A 171 -12.37 -12.25 9.44
C ARG A 171 -12.75 -11.07 10.32
N ARG A 172 -11.83 -10.62 11.19
CA ARG A 172 -12.07 -9.46 12.07
C ARG A 172 -12.33 -8.18 11.26
N THR A 173 -11.62 -7.99 10.16
CA THR A 173 -11.88 -6.88 9.23
C THR A 173 -13.27 -6.97 8.61
N ALA A 174 -13.71 -8.17 8.21
CA ALA A 174 -15.05 -8.37 7.67
C ALA A 174 -16.14 -8.06 8.70
N ASP A 175 -15.92 -8.41 9.96
CA ASP A 175 -16.83 -8.13 11.06
C ASP A 175 -16.89 -6.63 11.38
N GLU A 176 -15.75 -5.96 11.45
CA GLU A 176 -15.66 -4.56 11.82
C GLU A 176 -16.10 -3.62 10.70
N PHE A 177 -15.57 -3.80 9.49
CA PHE A 177 -15.79 -2.91 8.36
C PHE A 177 -16.96 -3.31 7.46
N GLN A 178 -17.55 -4.50 7.65
CA GLN A 178 -18.73 -4.98 6.96
C GLN A 178 -18.62 -5.01 5.42
N GLY A 179 -17.40 -5.13 4.89
CA GLY A 179 -17.12 -5.06 3.45
C GLY A 179 -17.34 -3.67 2.83
N LYS A 180 -17.43 -2.61 3.64
CA LYS A 180 -17.67 -1.23 3.19
C LYS A 180 -16.40 -0.45 2.93
N ILE A 181 -15.24 -1.03 3.20
CA ILE A 181 -13.91 -0.48 2.88
C ILE A 181 -13.21 -1.46 1.94
N PRO A 182 -12.44 -0.99 0.94
CA PRO A 182 -11.66 -1.89 0.10
C PRO A 182 -10.71 -2.75 0.93
N MET A 183 -10.75 -4.06 0.71
CA MET A 183 -9.91 -5.03 1.43
C MET A 183 -9.22 -5.97 0.46
N CYS A 184 -7.90 -6.06 0.57
CA CYS A 184 -7.05 -6.98 -0.17
C CYS A 184 -6.65 -8.17 0.72
N PHE A 185 -6.87 -9.39 0.21
CA PHE A 185 -6.32 -10.58 0.82
C PHE A 185 -5.05 -10.96 0.06
N LEU A 186 -3.93 -10.88 0.77
CA LEU A 186 -2.60 -11.14 0.21
C LEU A 186 -2.32 -12.64 0.17
N LEU A 187 -1.76 -13.07 -0.94
CA LEU A 187 -1.45 -14.46 -1.23
C LEU A 187 0.07 -14.67 -1.29
N TRP A 188 0.57 -15.64 -0.55
CA TRP A 188 1.97 -16.06 -0.64
C TRP A 188 2.13 -17.52 -0.22
N GLU A 189 3.20 -18.15 -0.68
CA GLU A 189 3.63 -19.45 -0.19
C GLU A 189 4.69 -19.27 0.87
N GLY A 190 4.44 -19.77 2.07
CA GLY A 190 5.41 -19.66 3.15
C GLY A 190 4.81 -19.91 4.53
N LYS A 191 5.62 -19.66 5.55
CA LYS A 191 5.22 -19.83 6.94
C LYS A 191 4.08 -18.89 7.31
N GLY A 192 2.99 -19.44 7.79
CA GLY A 192 1.78 -18.68 8.15
C GLY A 192 0.79 -18.50 6.99
N ALA A 193 1.12 -18.98 5.79
CA ALA A 193 0.16 -19.11 4.70
C ALA A 193 -0.89 -20.19 5.02
N THR A 194 -1.94 -20.24 4.22
CA THR A 194 -2.93 -21.31 4.29
C THR A 194 -2.34 -22.64 3.81
N ASP A 195 -2.96 -23.76 4.16
CA ASP A 195 -2.57 -25.09 3.64
C ASP A 195 -3.00 -25.34 2.19
N LEU A 196 -3.55 -24.34 1.52
CA LEU A 196 -4.04 -24.44 0.15
C LEU A 196 -2.87 -24.58 -0.83
N LYS A 197 -3.08 -25.39 -1.86
CA LYS A 197 -2.10 -25.59 -2.93
C LYS A 197 -2.36 -24.62 -4.08
N PHE A 198 -1.70 -23.49 -4.04
CA PHE A 198 -1.88 -22.39 -5.01
C PHE A 198 -1.40 -22.71 -6.43
N ASN A 199 -0.60 -23.76 -6.60
CA ASN A 199 -0.19 -24.25 -7.92
C ASN A 199 -1.23 -25.16 -8.58
N THR A 200 -2.41 -25.34 -7.98
CA THR A 200 -3.52 -26.06 -8.57
C THR A 200 -4.72 -25.12 -8.76
N PRO A 201 -5.51 -25.26 -9.86
CA PRO A 201 -6.70 -24.44 -10.07
C PRO A 201 -7.70 -24.52 -8.93
N GLN A 202 -7.91 -25.70 -8.35
CA GLN A 202 -8.82 -25.88 -7.23
C GLN A 202 -8.36 -25.13 -6.00
N GLY A 203 -7.08 -25.30 -5.58
CA GLY A 203 -6.56 -24.63 -4.38
C GLY A 203 -6.53 -23.11 -4.53
N TYR A 204 -6.30 -22.61 -5.74
CA TYR A 204 -6.35 -21.18 -6.03
C TYR A 204 -7.80 -20.65 -5.99
N ALA A 205 -8.75 -21.39 -6.55
CA ALA A 205 -10.17 -21.06 -6.48
C ALA A 205 -10.70 -21.09 -5.03
N ASP A 206 -10.25 -22.05 -4.22
CA ASP A 206 -10.64 -22.16 -2.81
C ASP A 206 -10.14 -20.93 -2.01
N PHE A 207 -8.96 -20.41 -2.32
CA PHE A 207 -8.46 -19.15 -1.73
C PHE A 207 -9.34 -17.96 -2.14
N ILE A 208 -9.67 -17.83 -3.41
CA ILE A 208 -10.55 -16.76 -3.90
C ILE A 208 -11.93 -16.85 -3.23
N ASN A 209 -12.49 -18.04 -3.10
CA ASN A 209 -13.78 -18.24 -2.43
C ASN A 209 -13.72 -17.83 -0.95
N MET A 210 -12.64 -18.17 -0.26
CA MET A 210 -12.38 -17.74 1.11
C MET A 210 -12.30 -16.21 1.22
N ALA A 211 -11.62 -15.56 0.30
CA ALA A 211 -11.55 -14.11 0.24
C ALA A 211 -12.94 -13.47 0.04
N LEU A 212 -13.74 -14.01 -0.85
CA LEU A 212 -15.12 -13.57 -1.08
C LEU A 212 -16.03 -13.79 0.14
N GLU A 213 -15.93 -14.93 0.81
CA GLU A 213 -16.67 -15.23 2.03
C GLU A 213 -16.46 -14.15 3.10
N TYR A 214 -15.22 -13.70 3.28
CA TYR A 214 -14.86 -12.64 4.23
C TYR A 214 -14.79 -11.25 3.60
N LYS A 215 -15.57 -11.02 2.55
CA LYS A 215 -15.84 -9.69 1.97
C LYS A 215 -14.59 -8.95 1.49
N ALA A 216 -13.54 -9.68 1.10
CA ALA A 216 -12.43 -9.08 0.38
C ALA A 216 -12.85 -8.69 -1.06
N HIS A 217 -12.17 -7.71 -1.62
CA HIS A 217 -12.47 -7.15 -2.94
C HIS A 217 -11.30 -7.33 -3.90
N ILE A 218 -10.13 -7.55 -3.35
CA ILE A 218 -8.84 -7.55 -4.06
C ILE A 218 -8.07 -8.79 -3.63
N ILE A 219 -7.45 -9.47 -4.58
CA ILE A 219 -6.42 -10.47 -4.34
C ILE A 219 -5.07 -9.84 -4.62
N GLY A 220 -4.11 -10.03 -3.71
CA GLY A 220 -2.73 -9.57 -3.86
C GLY A 220 -1.77 -10.75 -3.93
N PRO A 221 -1.53 -11.35 -5.11
CA PRO A 221 -0.60 -12.46 -5.26
C PRO A 221 0.85 -11.98 -5.34
N SER A 222 1.80 -12.85 -4.96
CA SER A 222 3.22 -12.59 -5.20
C SER A 222 3.59 -12.86 -6.66
N ILE A 223 4.61 -12.13 -7.14
CA ILE A 223 5.20 -12.33 -8.46
C ILE A 223 6.65 -12.78 -8.36
N ALA A 224 7.06 -13.62 -9.31
CA ALA A 224 8.43 -14.09 -9.41
C ALA A 224 9.38 -13.04 -10.02
N GLY A 225 10.68 -13.25 -9.81
CA GLY A 225 11.75 -12.46 -10.41
C GLY A 225 12.50 -11.57 -9.45
N ALA A 226 13.72 -11.21 -9.86
CA ALA A 226 14.58 -10.32 -9.08
C ALA A 226 13.99 -8.89 -9.03
N PRO A 227 14.22 -8.15 -7.95
CA PRO A 227 15.11 -8.47 -6.83
C PRO A 227 14.49 -9.37 -5.75
N ASN A 228 13.17 -9.47 -5.65
CA ASN A 228 12.49 -10.12 -4.52
C ASN A 228 12.53 -11.65 -4.57
N ASN A 229 12.44 -12.22 -5.79
CA ASN A 229 12.46 -13.66 -6.03
C ASN A 229 11.39 -14.44 -5.24
N TYR A 230 10.17 -13.91 -5.13
CA TYR A 230 9.04 -14.61 -4.54
C TYR A 230 8.57 -15.77 -5.43
N GLY A 231 7.69 -16.61 -4.89
CA GLY A 231 6.97 -17.60 -5.67
C GLY A 231 6.05 -16.96 -6.71
N GLU A 232 5.87 -17.63 -7.86
CA GLU A 232 4.95 -17.19 -8.89
C GLU A 232 3.51 -17.59 -8.52
N LEU A 233 2.71 -16.61 -8.15
CA LEU A 233 1.31 -16.81 -7.81
C LEU A 233 0.36 -15.93 -8.65
N ASP A 234 0.88 -15.31 -9.71
CA ASP A 234 0.12 -14.48 -10.65
C ASP A 234 0.40 -14.89 -12.11
N ALA A 235 0.52 -16.19 -12.37
CA ALA A 235 0.60 -16.71 -13.73
C ALA A 235 -0.72 -16.41 -14.49
N PRO A 236 -0.73 -16.39 -15.83
CA PRO A 236 -1.91 -16.02 -16.63
C PRO A 236 -3.20 -16.71 -16.22
N TRP A 237 -3.16 -18.00 -15.91
CA TRP A 237 -4.36 -18.75 -15.47
C TRP A 237 -4.83 -18.34 -14.05
N GLN A 238 -3.91 -17.91 -13.18
CA GLN A 238 -4.24 -17.42 -11.82
C GLN A 238 -4.88 -16.03 -11.90
N ALA A 239 -4.26 -15.11 -12.63
CA ALA A 239 -4.83 -13.80 -12.91
C ALA A 239 -6.21 -13.89 -13.56
N TYR A 240 -6.40 -14.84 -14.50
CA TYR A 240 -7.69 -15.12 -15.10
C TYR A 240 -8.76 -15.56 -14.07
N LEU A 241 -8.41 -16.44 -13.13
CA LEU A 241 -9.34 -16.86 -12.07
C LEU A 241 -9.74 -15.69 -11.18
N ILE A 242 -8.80 -14.80 -10.80
CA ILE A 242 -9.11 -13.58 -10.06
C ILE A 242 -10.11 -12.72 -10.84
N ALA A 243 -9.82 -12.42 -12.10
CA ALA A 243 -10.67 -11.59 -12.93
C ALA A 243 -12.07 -12.21 -13.12
N ARG A 244 -12.18 -13.53 -13.31
CA ARG A 244 -13.43 -14.24 -13.45
C ARG A 244 -14.27 -14.27 -12.18
N SER A 245 -13.66 -14.16 -11.01
CA SER A 245 -14.37 -14.05 -9.74
C SER A 245 -15.00 -12.67 -9.51
N GLY A 246 -14.65 -11.68 -10.33
CA GLY A 246 -15.05 -10.29 -10.16
C GLY A 246 -14.18 -9.51 -9.17
N MET A 247 -13.13 -10.11 -8.61
CA MET A 247 -12.17 -9.45 -7.74
C MET A 247 -11.12 -8.68 -8.56
N LEU A 248 -10.51 -7.68 -7.95
CA LEU A 248 -9.37 -6.96 -8.50
C LEU A 248 -8.08 -7.73 -8.23
N ASN A 249 -7.10 -7.59 -9.14
CA ASN A 249 -5.77 -8.18 -9.02
C ASN A 249 -4.73 -7.09 -8.73
N HIS A 250 -4.12 -7.12 -7.54
CA HIS A 250 -3.06 -6.21 -7.10
C HIS A 250 -1.80 -6.99 -6.69
N PRO A 251 -1.01 -7.50 -7.63
CA PRO A 251 0.16 -8.30 -7.31
C PRO A 251 1.34 -7.47 -6.76
N TYR A 252 2.25 -8.16 -6.05
CA TYR A 252 3.45 -7.59 -5.44
C TYR A 252 4.71 -8.47 -5.70
N SER A 253 5.92 -7.89 -5.87
CA SER A 253 6.24 -6.49 -6.04
C SER A 253 6.94 -6.27 -7.37
N PHE A 254 6.59 -5.18 -8.05
CA PHE A 254 7.15 -4.80 -9.35
C PHE A 254 8.32 -3.84 -9.16
N ASP A 255 9.52 -4.36 -8.95
CA ASP A 255 10.70 -3.58 -8.57
C ASP A 255 11.77 -3.53 -9.68
N SER A 256 11.48 -4.10 -10.85
CA SER A 256 12.37 -4.07 -12.00
C SER A 256 11.62 -4.01 -13.32
N TYR A 257 12.27 -3.46 -14.36
CA TYR A 257 11.74 -3.47 -15.73
C TYR A 257 11.54 -4.89 -16.27
N ALA A 258 12.35 -5.85 -15.82
CA ALA A 258 12.21 -7.25 -16.21
C ALA A 258 10.88 -7.85 -15.70
N GLN A 259 10.51 -7.56 -14.46
CA GLN A 259 9.22 -7.98 -13.91
C GLN A 259 8.07 -7.30 -14.66
N MET A 260 8.12 -5.98 -14.84
CA MET A 260 7.09 -5.26 -15.58
C MET A 260 6.95 -5.76 -17.02
N GLY A 261 8.07 -5.98 -17.72
CA GLY A 261 8.08 -6.53 -19.07
C GLY A 261 7.54 -7.96 -19.15
N LYS A 262 7.76 -8.78 -18.12
CA LYS A 262 7.19 -10.12 -18.04
C LYS A 262 5.68 -10.09 -17.94
N TYR A 263 5.12 -9.40 -16.95
CA TYR A 263 3.68 -9.42 -16.66
C TYR A 263 2.86 -8.59 -17.65
N MET A 264 3.33 -7.39 -18.00
CA MET A 264 2.63 -6.49 -18.91
C MET A 264 2.96 -6.75 -20.39
N GLY A 265 4.06 -7.46 -20.67
CA GLY A 265 4.51 -7.81 -22.01
C GLY A 265 4.44 -9.31 -22.32
N GLN A 266 5.32 -10.11 -21.69
CA GLN A 266 5.45 -11.53 -22.00
C GLN A 266 4.22 -12.36 -21.62
N TYR A 267 3.65 -12.14 -20.43
CA TYR A 267 2.39 -12.76 -20.00
C TYR A 267 1.18 -12.13 -20.66
N ASN A 268 1.40 -10.97 -21.27
CA ASN A 268 0.43 -10.35 -22.13
C ASN A 268 -0.87 -10.00 -21.40
N PHE A 269 -0.76 -9.57 -20.15
CA PHE A 269 -1.91 -9.11 -19.36
C PHE A 269 -2.63 -7.92 -20.01
N GLY A 270 -2.10 -7.40 -21.10
CA GLY A 270 -2.71 -6.37 -21.93
C GLY A 270 -3.13 -6.85 -23.32
N ASN A 271 -3.03 -8.14 -23.66
CA ASN A 271 -3.46 -8.65 -24.97
C ASN A 271 -4.28 -9.93 -24.85
N PRO A 272 -5.23 -10.19 -25.77
CA PRO A 272 -6.08 -11.36 -25.71
C PRO A 272 -5.27 -12.65 -25.80
N THR A 273 -5.53 -13.56 -24.87
CA THR A 273 -5.18 -14.96 -24.94
C THR A 273 -6.43 -15.73 -25.33
N GLN A 274 -6.32 -17.05 -25.49
CA GLN A 274 -7.48 -17.93 -25.76
C GLN A 274 -8.61 -17.84 -24.69
N PHE A 275 -8.39 -17.11 -23.60
CA PHE A 275 -9.36 -16.89 -22.51
C PHE A 275 -10.02 -15.51 -22.56
N ASP A 276 -9.64 -14.67 -23.53
CA ASP A 276 -9.78 -13.20 -23.43
C ASP A 276 -10.99 -12.59 -24.11
N ASP A 277 -11.74 -13.35 -24.89
CA ASP A 277 -12.92 -12.85 -25.63
C ASP A 277 -13.99 -12.20 -24.71
N LEU A 278 -13.86 -12.37 -23.41
CA LEU A 278 -14.89 -11.97 -22.43
C LEU A 278 -14.44 -10.83 -21.50
N LEU A 279 -13.17 -10.48 -21.43
CA LEU A 279 -12.64 -9.53 -20.43
C LEU A 279 -11.78 -8.39 -21.02
N GLY A 280 -11.64 -8.36 -22.33
CA GLY A 280 -10.84 -7.34 -22.99
C GLY A 280 -11.55 -5.98 -23.06
N VAL A 281 -10.82 -4.91 -22.76
CA VAL A 281 -11.22 -3.53 -23.09
C VAL A 281 -10.26 -2.94 -24.08
N THR A 282 -10.76 -2.23 -25.08
CA THR A 282 -9.91 -1.56 -26.06
C THR A 282 -9.63 -0.13 -25.62
N VAL A 283 -8.35 0.17 -25.39
CA VAL A 283 -7.89 1.52 -25.07
C VAL A 283 -6.89 1.94 -26.14
N ASN A 284 -7.14 3.06 -26.82
CA ASN A 284 -6.30 3.59 -27.89
C ASN A 284 -5.94 2.54 -28.99
N GLY A 285 -6.91 1.71 -29.35
CA GLY A 285 -6.72 0.68 -30.37
C GLY A 285 -5.90 -0.54 -29.95
N LYS A 286 -5.49 -0.61 -28.70
CA LYS A 286 -4.91 -1.81 -28.08
C LYS A 286 -5.96 -2.48 -27.22
N LEU A 287 -6.12 -3.78 -27.39
CA LEU A 287 -6.96 -4.59 -26.53
C LEU A 287 -6.18 -4.89 -25.24
N TRP A 288 -6.79 -4.60 -24.13
CA TRP A 288 -6.28 -4.84 -22.80
C TRP A 288 -7.08 -5.93 -22.12
N THR A 289 -6.42 -6.93 -21.62
CA THR A 289 -7.04 -7.83 -20.66
C THR A 289 -6.94 -7.21 -19.28
N VAL A 290 -8.07 -7.18 -18.59
CA VAL A 290 -8.16 -6.56 -17.24
C VAL A 290 -7.72 -7.58 -16.18
N TYR A 291 -6.48 -8.08 -16.30
CA TYR A 291 -5.92 -9.04 -15.34
C TYR A 291 -4.99 -8.39 -14.32
N LEU A 292 -4.76 -7.10 -14.47
CA LEU A 292 -3.94 -6.31 -13.58
C LEU A 292 -4.64 -4.98 -13.32
N ASP A 293 -5.27 -4.85 -12.17
CA ASP A 293 -6.02 -3.65 -11.78
C ASP A 293 -5.16 -2.66 -11.00
N GLY A 294 -4.13 -3.13 -10.34
CA GLY A 294 -3.15 -2.35 -9.60
C GLY A 294 -1.86 -3.14 -9.41
N LEU A 295 -0.88 -2.56 -8.77
CA LEU A 295 0.37 -3.24 -8.46
C LEU A 295 1.05 -2.59 -7.26
N PHE A 296 1.83 -3.40 -6.55
CA PHE A 296 2.73 -2.93 -5.50
C PHE A 296 4.15 -2.83 -6.02
N THR A 297 4.87 -1.82 -5.55
CA THR A 297 6.28 -1.62 -5.89
C THR A 297 7.01 -0.91 -4.75
N ASN A 298 8.27 -1.28 -4.51
CA ASN A 298 9.19 -0.51 -3.69
C ASN A 298 9.92 0.57 -4.52
N ARG A 299 9.68 0.61 -5.84
CA ARG A 299 10.33 1.48 -6.82
C ARG A 299 9.28 2.22 -7.65
N SER A 300 8.49 3.05 -6.97
CA SER A 300 7.37 3.78 -7.60
C SER A 300 7.83 4.65 -8.79
N GLU A 301 9.00 5.26 -8.69
CA GLU A 301 9.59 6.05 -9.77
C GLU A 301 9.88 5.22 -11.03
N LEU A 302 10.39 4.02 -10.84
CA LEU A 302 10.71 3.10 -11.92
C LEU A 302 9.44 2.56 -12.58
N THR A 303 8.48 2.18 -11.75
CA THR A 303 7.19 1.66 -12.20
C THR A 303 6.40 2.71 -12.95
N LEU A 304 6.31 3.93 -12.43
CA LEU A 304 5.66 5.04 -13.12
C LEU A 304 6.30 5.33 -14.48
N ARG A 305 7.63 5.32 -14.55
CA ARG A 305 8.36 5.48 -15.81
C ARG A 305 7.97 4.41 -16.81
N TYR A 306 8.01 3.13 -16.40
CA TYR A 306 7.64 2.02 -17.28
C TYR A 306 6.21 2.17 -17.80
N LEU A 307 5.26 2.49 -16.91
CA LEU A 307 3.85 2.66 -17.27
C LEU A 307 3.65 3.79 -18.28
N ILE A 308 4.35 4.91 -18.12
CA ILE A 308 4.28 6.07 -19.04
C ILE A 308 4.92 5.72 -20.39
N GLU A 309 6.15 5.16 -20.38
CA GLU A 309 6.89 4.83 -21.60
C GLU A 309 6.17 3.80 -22.47
N ASN A 310 5.39 2.91 -21.86
CA ASN A 310 4.64 1.88 -22.56
C ASN A 310 3.17 2.25 -22.80
N GLY A 311 2.76 3.47 -22.48
CA GLY A 311 1.40 3.96 -22.73
C GLY A 311 0.32 3.35 -21.82
N PHE A 312 0.71 2.78 -20.67
CA PHE A 312 -0.22 2.26 -19.67
C PHE A 312 -0.76 3.33 -18.74
N ARG A 313 -0.11 4.48 -18.69
CA ARG A 313 -0.52 5.61 -17.85
C ARG A 313 -0.36 6.92 -18.60
N CYS A 314 -1.37 7.80 -18.44
CA CYS A 314 -1.29 9.16 -18.93
C CYS A 314 -0.28 9.98 -18.10
N ASN A 315 0.44 10.86 -18.74
CA ASN A 315 1.22 11.84 -18.03
C ASN A 315 0.27 12.95 -17.52
N PRO A 316 0.17 13.17 -16.21
CA PRO A 316 -0.77 14.13 -15.66
C PRO A 316 -0.49 15.59 -16.10
N GLN A 317 0.73 15.91 -16.54
CA GLN A 317 1.07 17.26 -17.05
C GLN A 317 0.52 17.55 -18.46
N PHE A 318 0.19 16.51 -19.22
CA PHE A 318 -0.27 16.63 -20.60
C PHE A 318 -1.74 16.17 -20.76
N GLY A 319 -2.49 16.12 -19.69
CA GLY A 319 -3.87 15.66 -19.72
C GLY A 319 -3.98 14.17 -20.03
N ASN A 320 -4.89 13.80 -20.93
CA ASN A 320 -5.11 12.40 -21.32
C ASN A 320 -4.16 11.91 -22.43
N GLU A 321 -3.14 12.68 -22.79
CA GLU A 321 -2.17 12.25 -23.79
C GLU A 321 -1.13 11.33 -23.17
N TYR A 322 -0.89 10.18 -23.80
CA TYR A 322 0.20 9.27 -23.48
C TYR A 322 1.51 9.87 -24.00
N ALA A 323 2.06 10.82 -23.27
CA ALA A 323 3.34 11.39 -23.64
C ALA A 323 4.48 10.55 -23.05
N PRO A 324 5.47 10.15 -23.85
CA PRO A 324 6.71 9.67 -23.30
C PRO A 324 7.37 10.77 -22.47
N ALA A 325 7.76 10.44 -21.25
CA ALA A 325 8.87 11.08 -20.58
C ALA A 325 8.68 12.38 -19.78
N TYR A 326 7.65 12.57 -18.97
CA TYR A 326 7.94 13.29 -17.73
C TYR A 326 7.88 12.34 -16.55
N VAL A 327 9.02 11.89 -16.11
CA VAL A 327 9.19 11.32 -14.77
C VAL A 327 9.79 12.43 -13.94
N PRO A 328 9.13 12.89 -12.86
CA PRO A 328 9.77 13.74 -11.88
C PRO A 328 11.08 13.09 -11.47
N ASP A 329 12.12 13.88 -11.27
CA ASP A 329 13.38 13.34 -10.74
C ASP A 329 13.07 12.59 -9.43
N PRO A 330 13.17 11.26 -9.39
CA PRO A 330 12.71 10.51 -8.24
C PRO A 330 13.57 10.79 -7.01
N LEU A 331 14.85 11.10 -7.19
CA LEU A 331 15.75 11.43 -6.10
C LEU A 331 15.36 12.77 -5.47
N LYS A 332 15.10 13.80 -6.27
CA LYS A 332 14.61 15.08 -5.76
C LYS A 332 13.24 14.95 -5.09
N THR A 333 12.38 14.07 -5.59
CA THR A 333 11.08 13.83 -4.96
C THR A 333 11.27 13.16 -3.60
N LEU A 334 12.14 12.16 -3.49
CA LEU A 334 12.45 11.50 -2.22
C LEU A 334 13.11 12.47 -1.23
N GLU A 335 14.09 13.26 -1.67
CA GLU A 335 14.72 14.32 -0.86
C GLU A 335 13.68 15.30 -0.32
N ARG A 336 12.76 15.73 -1.15
CA ARG A 336 11.68 16.62 -0.77
C ARG A 336 10.76 16.02 0.29
N LEU A 337 10.44 14.74 0.15
CA LEU A 337 9.57 14.02 1.09
C LEU A 337 10.27 13.67 2.42
N GLY A 338 11.58 13.94 2.52
CA GLY A 338 12.34 13.65 3.74
C GLY A 338 12.88 12.22 3.83
N TYR A 339 12.89 11.52 2.69
CA TYR A 339 13.49 10.18 2.54
C TYR A 339 14.92 10.26 2.06
#